data_b3afd0cc3d2f7df683f1f88546f1e775
#
_entry.id   b3afd0cc3d2f7df683f1f88546f1e775
#
_cell.length_a   1.000
_cell.length_b   1.000
_cell.length_c   1.000
_cell.angle_alpha   90.00
_cell.angle_beta   90.00
_cell.angle_gamma   90.00
#
_symmetry.space_group_name_H-M   'P 1'
#
loop_
_entity.id
_entity.type
_entity.pdbx_description
1 polymer ?
#
loop_
_entity_poly.entity_id
_entity_poly.type
_entity_poly.pdbx_seq_one_letter_code
_entity_poly.pdbx_strand_id
1 'polypeptide(L)'
;YQWRDNFFVIPYIKKFPYASNLQTKSLKPLQMEHHNLEKVCSKITAIVSDIDGVLTNGEIVYSTSGEELKSFNVKDGSSIRRLQAMGIETAFITGRKSKTNRRRAKELDIKCVIEGVRNKKDALNKLIDEGFPSFNICAIGDDIQDLEMFNHPGVTLKITVKDAHPEVIENADFITTRKGGDGIMIEVSELL
;
A
#
# COMPACT_ATOMS: atom_id res chain seq x y z
N TYR A 1 32.95 -16.65 -2.29
CA TYR A 1 31.96 -17.15 -1.32
C TYR A 1 30.64 -17.34 -2.08
N GLN A 2 30.25 -18.62 -2.24
CA GLN A 2 29.01 -19.05 -2.89
C GLN A 2 27.85 -18.82 -1.93
N TRP A 3 26.82 -18.09 -2.35
CA TRP A 3 25.51 -18.07 -1.70
C TRP A 3 24.66 -19.16 -2.35
N ARG A 4 24.35 -20.17 -1.57
CA ARG A 4 23.40 -21.23 -1.95
C ARG A 4 22.00 -20.84 -1.52
N ASP A 5 21.07 -21.16 -2.40
CA ASP A 5 19.63 -21.13 -2.26
C ASP A 5 19.14 -21.57 -0.89
N ASN A 6 18.35 -20.72 -0.23
CA ASN A 6 17.45 -21.12 0.85
C ASN A 6 16.07 -20.51 0.58
N PHE A 7 15.20 -21.33 0.04
CA PHE A 7 13.78 -21.10 -0.05
C PHE A 7 13.20 -21.03 1.37
N PHE A 8 12.73 -19.87 1.81
CA PHE A 8 11.82 -19.79 2.94
C PHE A 8 10.38 -19.90 2.43
N VAL A 9 9.86 -21.11 2.40
CA VAL A 9 8.43 -21.36 2.36
C VAL A 9 7.87 -21.02 3.73
N ILE A 10 7.04 -20.00 3.83
CA ILE A 10 6.33 -19.68 5.08
C ILE A 10 5.07 -20.55 5.13
N PRO A 11 4.98 -21.54 6.05
CA PRO A 11 3.74 -22.25 6.28
C PRO A 11 2.94 -21.48 7.33
N TYR A 12 2.02 -20.63 6.92
CA TYR A 12 1.05 -20.09 7.88
C TYR A 12 -0.38 -20.31 7.39
N ILE A 13 -0.85 -21.56 7.52
CA ILE A 13 -2.27 -21.85 7.60
C ILE A 13 -2.53 -22.32 9.03
N LYS A 14 -2.93 -21.41 9.93
CA LYS A 14 -3.58 -21.79 11.19
C LYS A 14 -5.08 -21.51 11.06
N LYS A 15 -5.83 -22.56 11.17
CA LYS A 15 -7.28 -22.71 11.17
C LYS A 15 -7.99 -21.67 12.04
N PHE A 16 -8.92 -20.93 11.43
CA PHE A 16 -9.98 -20.25 12.15
C PHE A 16 -11.12 -21.24 12.43
N PRO A 17 -11.68 -21.32 13.67
CA PRO A 17 -12.67 -22.33 14.04
C PRO A 17 -14.12 -22.02 13.67
N TYR A 18 -14.41 -21.21 12.67
CA TYR A 18 -15.76 -20.86 12.25
C TYR A 18 -16.00 -20.99 10.75
N ALA A 19 -15.46 -21.98 10.11
CA ALA A 19 -15.76 -22.26 8.70
C ALA A 19 -16.10 -23.75 8.45
N SER A 20 -17.16 -24.24 9.07
CA SER A 20 -17.85 -25.43 8.59
C SER A 20 -18.91 -24.99 7.59
N ASN A 21 -18.62 -25.07 6.30
CA ASN A 21 -19.48 -25.05 5.11
C ASN A 21 -19.10 -24.05 4.00
N LEU A 22 -17.80 -23.87 3.75
CA LEU A 22 -17.39 -23.33 2.46
C LEU A 22 -16.62 -24.41 1.71
N GLN A 23 -17.20 -24.85 0.58
CA GLN A 23 -16.51 -25.72 -0.37
C GLN A 23 -15.21 -25.03 -0.76
N THR A 24 -14.10 -25.65 -0.42
CA THR A 24 -12.74 -25.20 -0.76
C THR A 24 -12.57 -25.27 -2.28
N LYS A 25 -12.92 -24.22 -3.00
CA LYS A 25 -12.23 -23.92 -4.24
C LYS A 25 -10.79 -23.61 -3.85
N SER A 26 -9.83 -24.34 -4.40
CA SER A 26 -8.41 -24.11 -4.20
C SER A 26 -8.08 -22.71 -4.72
N LEU A 27 -8.10 -21.71 -3.83
CA LEU A 27 -7.60 -20.39 -4.10
C LEU A 27 -6.07 -20.47 -4.01
N LYS A 28 -5.43 -20.68 -5.15
CA LYS A 28 -4.02 -20.31 -5.30
C LYS A 28 -4.00 -18.79 -5.33
N PRO A 29 -3.26 -18.10 -4.44
CA PRO A 29 -2.93 -16.71 -4.68
C PRO A 29 -2.23 -16.66 -6.04
N LEU A 30 -2.71 -15.84 -6.96
CA LEU A 30 -1.99 -15.50 -8.18
C LEU A 30 -0.78 -14.64 -7.77
N GLN A 31 0.22 -15.23 -7.14
CA GLN A 31 1.52 -14.62 -7.04
C GLN A 31 2.07 -14.54 -8.46
N MET A 32 2.25 -13.32 -8.95
CA MET A 32 2.94 -13.11 -10.22
C MET A 32 4.28 -13.85 -10.16
N GLU A 33 4.61 -14.63 -11.20
CA GLU A 33 5.92 -15.25 -11.30
C GLU A 33 6.99 -14.15 -11.16
N HIS A 34 8.07 -14.41 -10.43
CA HIS A 34 9.13 -13.45 -10.10
C HIS A 34 9.58 -12.60 -11.30
N HIS A 35 9.73 -13.22 -12.46
CA HIS A 35 10.13 -12.55 -13.69
C HIS A 35 9.08 -11.55 -14.25
N ASN A 36 7.79 -11.78 -13.96
CA ASN A 36 6.73 -10.84 -14.33
C ASN A 36 6.69 -9.65 -13.38
N LEU A 37 6.95 -9.86 -12.10
CA LEU A 37 6.97 -8.81 -11.09
C LEU A 37 8.08 -7.79 -11.38
N GLU A 38 9.31 -8.24 -11.68
CA GLU A 38 10.43 -7.37 -12.05
C GLU A 38 10.10 -6.49 -13.28
N LYS A 39 9.47 -7.07 -14.31
CA LYS A 39 9.05 -6.31 -15.50
C LYS A 39 7.99 -5.26 -15.21
N VAL A 40 7.11 -5.53 -14.27
CA VAL A 40 6.09 -4.56 -13.83
C VAL A 40 6.74 -3.47 -13.01
N CYS A 41 7.55 -3.83 -12.03
CA CYS A 41 8.25 -2.90 -11.14
C CYS A 41 9.09 -1.89 -11.93
N SER A 42 9.85 -2.35 -12.92
CA SER A 42 10.72 -1.48 -13.75
C SER A 42 9.96 -0.43 -14.58
N LYS A 43 8.65 -0.53 -14.68
CA LYS A 43 7.80 0.43 -15.42
C LYS A 43 7.07 1.42 -14.52
N ILE A 44 7.08 1.20 -13.20
CA ILE A 44 6.34 2.06 -12.28
C ILE A 44 6.88 3.48 -12.34
N THR A 45 5.98 4.43 -12.55
CA THR A 45 6.27 5.86 -12.63
C THR A 45 5.65 6.64 -11.48
N ALA A 46 4.67 6.04 -10.80
CA ALA A 46 3.96 6.69 -9.71
C ALA A 46 3.52 5.68 -8.65
N ILE A 47 3.38 6.17 -7.41
CA ILE A 47 2.83 5.44 -6.28
C ILE A 47 1.64 6.23 -5.74
N VAL A 48 0.52 5.55 -5.53
CA VAL A 48 -0.60 6.07 -4.76
C VAL A 48 -0.79 5.18 -3.52
N SER A 49 -0.78 5.79 -2.34
CA SER A 49 -0.85 5.06 -1.07
C SER A 49 -2.00 5.55 -0.21
N ASP A 50 -2.69 4.61 0.46
CA ASP A 50 -3.44 4.96 1.65
C ASP A 50 -2.48 5.36 2.79
N ILE A 51 -3.04 5.91 3.86
CA ILE A 51 -2.31 6.35 5.04
C ILE A 51 -2.61 5.48 6.25
N ASP A 52 -3.90 5.34 6.60
CA ASP A 52 -4.33 4.68 7.84
C ASP A 52 -4.36 3.16 7.65
N GLY A 53 -3.47 2.45 8.32
CA GLY A 53 -3.25 1.01 8.14
C GLY A 53 -2.09 0.67 7.19
N VAL A 54 -1.58 1.65 6.42
CA VAL A 54 -0.41 1.49 5.54
C VAL A 54 0.82 2.22 6.12
N LEU A 55 0.77 3.55 6.20
CA LEU A 55 1.84 4.38 6.78
C LEU A 55 1.72 4.54 8.30
N THR A 56 0.59 4.15 8.85
CA THR A 56 0.30 4.03 10.28
C THR A 56 -0.17 2.61 10.58
N ASN A 57 -0.30 2.26 11.85
CA ASN A 57 -0.84 0.96 12.29
C ASN A 57 -2.39 0.90 12.27
N GLY A 58 -3.06 1.93 11.72
CA GLY A 58 -4.53 1.99 11.66
C GLY A 58 -5.22 2.40 12.97
N GLU A 59 -4.49 2.55 14.07
CA GLU A 59 -5.07 2.98 15.35
C GLU A 59 -5.49 4.45 15.33
N ILE A 60 -6.63 4.73 15.96
CA ILE A 60 -7.13 6.09 16.17
C ILE A 60 -6.88 6.46 17.62
N VAL A 61 -5.99 7.43 17.84
CA VAL A 61 -5.67 7.94 19.17
C VAL A 61 -6.12 9.38 19.30
N TYR A 62 -6.88 9.68 20.35
CA TYR A 62 -7.28 11.04 20.68
C TYR A 62 -6.59 11.52 21.96
N SER A 63 -6.12 12.76 21.95
CA SER A 63 -5.68 13.45 23.15
C SER A 63 -6.88 13.82 24.04
N THR A 64 -6.63 14.23 25.26
CA THR A 64 -7.67 14.75 26.17
C THR A 64 -8.32 16.04 25.67
N SER A 65 -7.65 16.79 24.79
CA SER A 65 -8.18 17.96 24.08
C SER A 65 -9.00 17.61 22.83
N GLY A 66 -9.13 16.32 22.48
CA GLY A 66 -9.85 15.83 21.29
C GLY A 66 -9.05 15.91 20.01
N GLU A 67 -7.76 16.20 20.05
CA GLU A 67 -6.89 16.16 18.87
C GLU A 67 -6.56 14.73 18.48
N GLU A 68 -6.64 14.43 17.18
CA GLU A 68 -6.21 13.15 16.62
C GLU A 68 -4.68 13.09 16.55
N LEU A 69 -4.11 12.03 17.11
CA LEU A 69 -2.69 11.74 17.07
C LEU A 69 -2.44 10.56 16.14
N LYS A 70 -1.36 10.63 15.36
CA LYS A 70 -0.91 9.53 14.50
C LYS A 70 0.59 9.34 14.66
N SER A 71 1.02 8.08 14.64
CA SER A 71 2.42 7.70 14.62
C SER A 71 2.82 7.32 13.20
N PHE A 72 3.86 7.97 12.67
CA PHE A 72 4.47 7.64 11.38
C PHE A 72 5.87 7.09 11.59
N ASN A 73 6.27 6.14 10.75
CA ASN A 73 7.61 5.61 10.77
C ASN A 73 8.56 6.54 9.98
N VAL A 74 9.70 6.86 10.57
CA VAL A 74 10.71 7.71 9.91
C VAL A 74 11.31 7.03 8.67
N LYS A 75 11.38 5.69 8.68
CA LYS A 75 11.93 4.89 7.59
C LYS A 75 11.06 4.97 6.32
N ASP A 76 9.73 5.04 6.47
CA ASP A 76 8.83 5.29 5.33
C ASP A 76 9.17 6.61 4.64
N GLY A 77 9.41 7.65 5.44
CA GLY A 77 9.79 8.95 4.88
C GLY A 77 11.09 8.92 4.09
N SER A 78 12.10 8.21 4.58
CA SER A 78 13.38 8.06 3.88
C SER A 78 13.22 7.28 2.57
N SER A 79 12.41 6.22 2.58
CA SER A 79 12.13 5.40 1.39
C SER A 79 11.31 6.15 0.35
N ILE A 80 10.30 6.93 0.76
CA ILE A 80 9.53 7.79 -0.15
C ILE A 80 10.45 8.80 -0.83
N ARG A 81 11.35 9.47 -0.08
CA ARG A 81 12.31 10.41 -0.68
C ARG A 81 13.26 9.73 -1.67
N ARG A 82 13.68 8.49 -1.40
CA ARG A 82 14.48 7.69 -2.34
C ARG A 82 13.71 7.44 -3.63
N LEU A 83 12.46 7.02 -3.55
CA LEU A 83 11.60 6.80 -4.71
C LEU A 83 11.37 8.08 -5.52
N GLN A 84 11.14 9.21 -4.85
CA GLN A 84 11.04 10.52 -5.51
C GLN A 84 12.34 10.92 -6.22
N ALA A 85 13.50 10.62 -5.62
CA ALA A 85 14.81 10.86 -6.26
C ALA A 85 15.04 9.98 -7.50
N MET A 86 14.37 8.84 -7.59
CA MET A 86 14.34 7.97 -8.78
C MET A 86 13.33 8.44 -9.84
N GLY A 87 12.60 9.53 -9.59
CA GLY A 87 11.59 10.08 -10.50
C GLY A 87 10.21 9.46 -10.35
N ILE A 88 9.97 8.66 -9.29
CA ILE A 88 8.66 8.06 -9.02
C ILE A 88 7.81 9.08 -8.25
N GLU A 89 6.71 9.50 -8.87
CA GLU A 89 5.79 10.45 -8.25
C GLU A 89 4.96 9.76 -7.15
N THR A 90 4.71 10.47 -6.04
CA THR A 90 4.00 9.88 -4.91
C THR A 90 2.78 10.71 -4.54
N ALA A 91 1.63 10.03 -4.33
CA ALA A 91 0.38 10.63 -3.88
C ALA A 91 -0.20 9.88 -2.69
N PHE A 92 -1.01 10.58 -1.88
CA PHE A 92 -1.81 9.99 -0.82
C PHE A 92 -3.31 10.13 -1.11
N ILE A 93 -4.05 9.04 -0.93
CA ILE A 93 -5.51 9.00 -1.00
C ILE A 93 -6.01 8.32 0.28
N THR A 94 -6.73 9.07 1.13
CA THR A 94 -7.22 8.54 2.41
C THR A 94 -8.68 8.90 2.66
N GLY A 95 -9.42 7.99 3.31
CA GLY A 95 -10.79 8.22 3.73
C GLY A 95 -10.93 9.24 4.86
N ARG A 96 -9.88 9.50 5.61
CA ARG A 96 -9.91 10.41 6.77
C ARG A 96 -9.29 11.76 6.45
N LYS A 97 -9.93 12.83 6.98
CA LYS A 97 -9.34 14.19 6.96
C LYS A 97 -8.57 14.41 8.24
N SER A 98 -7.28 14.70 8.16
CA SER A 98 -6.45 14.95 9.33
C SER A 98 -5.40 16.03 9.09
N LYS A 99 -5.24 16.93 10.07
CA LYS A 99 -4.14 17.91 10.05
C LYS A 99 -2.78 17.21 10.06
N THR A 100 -2.71 16.04 10.70
CA THR A 100 -1.50 15.22 10.82
C THR A 100 -1.09 14.62 9.47
N ASN A 101 -2.06 14.15 8.65
CA ASN A 101 -1.80 13.66 7.29
C ASN A 101 -1.18 14.77 6.42
N ARG A 102 -1.79 15.97 6.42
CA ARG A 102 -1.28 17.12 5.66
C ARG A 102 0.10 17.55 6.11
N ARG A 103 0.36 17.56 7.43
CA ARG A 103 1.69 17.84 7.97
C ARG A 103 2.70 16.81 7.47
N ARG A 104 2.37 15.52 7.54
CA ARG A 104 3.27 14.45 7.08
C ARG A 104 3.54 14.54 5.59
N ALA A 105 2.53 14.77 4.76
CA ALA A 105 2.68 14.96 3.33
C ALA A 105 3.60 16.15 3.00
N LYS A 106 3.42 17.27 3.70
CA LYS A 106 4.30 18.45 3.55
C LYS A 106 5.75 18.16 3.95
N GLU A 107 5.99 17.44 5.04
CA GLU A 107 7.33 17.02 5.47
C GLU A 107 8.03 16.16 4.42
N LEU A 108 7.27 15.38 3.63
CA LEU A 108 7.77 14.48 2.60
C LEU A 108 7.73 15.09 1.18
N ASP A 109 7.37 16.38 1.06
CA ASP A 109 7.18 17.08 -0.22
C ASP A 109 6.18 16.38 -1.17
N ILE A 110 5.17 15.72 -0.60
CA ILE A 110 4.09 15.10 -1.37
C ILE A 110 3.04 16.16 -1.67
N LYS A 111 2.87 16.49 -2.94
CA LYS A 111 1.96 17.54 -3.43
C LYS A 111 0.55 17.02 -3.66
N CYS A 112 0.44 15.76 -4.08
CA CYS A 112 -0.81 15.12 -4.45
C CYS A 112 -1.42 14.42 -3.23
N VAL A 113 -2.39 15.05 -2.56
CA VAL A 113 -3.07 14.51 -1.38
C VAL A 113 -4.56 14.72 -1.50
N ILE A 114 -5.32 13.64 -1.49
CA ILE A 114 -6.80 13.68 -1.41
C ILE A 114 -7.27 13.01 -0.12
N GLU A 115 -8.01 13.76 0.67
CA GLU A 115 -8.49 13.34 1.98
C GLU A 115 -10.03 13.32 2.04
N GLY A 116 -10.57 12.48 2.91
CA GLY A 116 -12.02 12.41 3.18
C GLY A 116 -12.80 11.81 2.04
N VAL A 117 -12.18 10.92 1.27
CA VAL A 117 -12.81 10.27 0.12
C VAL A 117 -13.61 9.04 0.56
N ARG A 118 -14.71 8.78 -0.13
CA ARG A 118 -15.51 7.55 0.00
C ARG A 118 -15.19 6.55 -1.11
N ASN A 119 -14.90 7.06 -2.31
CA ASN A 119 -14.54 6.27 -3.48
C ASN A 119 -13.10 6.61 -3.88
N LYS A 120 -12.18 5.67 -3.69
CA LYS A 120 -10.74 5.88 -3.97
C LYS A 120 -10.43 5.84 -5.46
N LYS A 121 -11.24 5.17 -6.29
CA LYS A 121 -11.10 5.19 -7.73
C LYS A 121 -11.40 6.58 -8.31
N ASP A 122 -12.47 7.22 -7.84
CA ASP A 122 -12.81 8.58 -8.27
C ASP A 122 -11.75 9.59 -7.81
N ALA A 123 -11.20 9.38 -6.62
CA ALA A 123 -10.08 10.20 -6.13
C ALA A 123 -8.83 10.05 -6.99
N LEU A 124 -8.50 8.85 -7.44
CA LEU A 124 -7.39 8.62 -8.36
C LEU A 124 -7.65 9.25 -9.74
N ASN A 125 -8.87 9.12 -10.28
CA ASN A 125 -9.25 9.82 -11.50
C ASN A 125 -9.01 11.33 -11.39
N LYS A 126 -9.41 11.93 -10.26
CA LYS A 126 -9.20 13.36 -10.01
C LYS A 126 -7.71 13.72 -9.99
N LEU A 127 -6.85 12.93 -9.37
CA LEU A 127 -5.40 13.17 -9.41
C LEU A 127 -4.86 13.12 -10.83
N ILE A 128 -5.31 12.16 -11.63
CA ILE A 128 -4.91 12.02 -13.04
C ILE A 128 -5.36 13.23 -13.86
N ASP A 129 -6.57 13.71 -13.66
CA ASP A 129 -7.09 14.92 -14.32
C ASP A 129 -6.29 16.18 -13.92
N GLU A 130 -5.70 16.19 -12.73
CA GLU A 130 -4.83 17.26 -12.21
C GLU A 130 -3.35 17.08 -12.64
N GLY A 131 -3.02 16.05 -13.44
CA GLY A 131 -1.70 15.85 -14.03
C GLY A 131 -0.86 14.73 -13.39
N PHE A 132 -1.41 13.96 -12.44
CA PHE A 132 -0.74 12.77 -11.92
C PHE A 132 -0.65 11.67 -13.01
N PRO A 133 0.38 10.81 -13.02
CA PRO A 133 0.51 9.74 -14.00
C PRO A 133 -0.75 8.88 -14.13
N SER A 134 -1.18 8.58 -15.37
CA SER A 134 -2.42 7.86 -15.65
C SER A 134 -2.24 6.35 -15.83
N PHE A 135 -1.00 5.85 -15.87
CA PHE A 135 -0.66 4.44 -16.05
C PHE A 135 0.67 4.10 -15.39
N ASN A 136 0.97 2.81 -15.26
CA ASN A 136 2.13 2.30 -14.52
C ASN A 136 2.15 2.78 -13.06
N ILE A 137 0.98 2.80 -12.44
CA ILE A 137 0.80 3.22 -11.06
C ILE A 137 0.94 1.99 -10.15
N CYS A 138 1.71 2.12 -9.08
CA CYS A 138 1.70 1.23 -7.93
C CYS A 138 0.67 1.75 -6.92
N ALA A 139 -0.34 0.94 -6.58
CA ALA A 139 -1.30 1.27 -5.54
C ALA A 139 -1.00 0.48 -4.27
N ILE A 140 -1.07 1.16 -3.11
CA ILE A 140 -0.80 0.55 -1.79
C ILE A 140 -2.00 0.81 -0.89
N GLY A 141 -2.55 -0.27 -0.31
CA GLY A 141 -3.74 -0.19 0.54
C GLY A 141 -3.84 -1.40 1.48
N ASP A 142 -4.73 -1.32 2.48
CA ASP A 142 -4.90 -2.37 3.50
C ASP A 142 -6.36 -2.78 3.75
N ASP A 143 -7.33 -1.95 3.35
CA ASP A 143 -8.75 -2.19 3.63
C ASP A 143 -9.59 -2.29 2.35
N ILE A 144 -10.79 -2.82 2.47
CA ILE A 144 -11.74 -3.08 1.35
C ILE A 144 -11.92 -1.84 0.45
N GLN A 145 -11.90 -0.64 1.02
CA GLN A 145 -12.00 0.61 0.27
C GLN A 145 -10.84 0.80 -0.73
N ASP A 146 -9.70 0.16 -0.52
CA ASP A 146 -8.54 0.23 -1.40
C ASP A 146 -8.70 -0.61 -2.66
N LEU A 147 -9.57 -1.60 -2.65
CA LEU A 147 -9.89 -2.40 -3.82
C LEU A 147 -10.43 -1.55 -4.99
N GLU A 148 -11.11 -0.45 -4.69
CA GLU A 148 -11.55 0.49 -5.73
C GLU A 148 -10.36 1.12 -6.45
N MET A 149 -9.31 1.49 -5.72
CA MET A 149 -8.06 2.01 -6.26
C MET A 149 -7.29 0.91 -6.99
N PHE A 150 -7.20 -0.30 -6.41
CA PHE A 150 -6.55 -1.45 -7.03
C PHE A 150 -7.17 -1.82 -8.39
N ASN A 151 -8.48 -1.64 -8.54
CA ASN A 151 -9.22 -1.93 -9.78
C ASN A 151 -9.22 -0.76 -10.79
N HIS A 152 -8.44 0.29 -10.54
CA HIS A 152 -8.28 1.36 -11.53
C HIS A 152 -7.42 0.90 -12.71
N PRO A 153 -7.82 1.18 -13.98
CA PRO A 153 -7.11 0.69 -15.16
C PRO A 153 -5.65 1.18 -15.29
N GLY A 154 -5.29 2.28 -14.66
CA GLY A 154 -3.92 2.80 -14.61
C GLY A 154 -3.02 2.11 -13.58
N VAL A 155 -3.60 1.32 -12.67
CA VAL A 155 -2.84 0.58 -11.65
C VAL A 155 -2.35 -0.74 -12.24
N THR A 156 -1.04 -0.92 -12.23
CA THR A 156 -0.36 -2.10 -12.77
C THR A 156 0.33 -2.94 -11.70
N LEU A 157 0.52 -2.39 -10.51
CA LEU A 157 1.08 -3.07 -9.36
C LEU A 157 0.25 -2.76 -8.11
N LYS A 158 -0.18 -3.81 -7.42
CA LYS A 158 -1.00 -3.73 -6.22
C LYS A 158 -0.21 -4.28 -5.05
N ILE A 159 0.06 -3.45 -4.07
CA ILE A 159 0.82 -3.82 -2.86
C ILE A 159 -0.09 -3.70 -1.64
N THR A 160 0.02 -4.64 -0.75
CA THR A 160 -0.65 -4.58 0.54
C THR A 160 0.29 -4.91 1.70
N VAL A 161 -0.14 -4.60 2.90
CA VAL A 161 0.60 -4.87 4.14
C VAL A 161 0.25 -6.24 4.70
N LYS A 162 1.15 -6.78 5.52
CA LYS A 162 1.02 -8.12 6.12
C LYS A 162 -0.27 -8.35 6.90
N ASP A 163 -0.80 -7.32 7.51
CA ASP A 163 -1.99 -7.35 8.37
C ASP A 163 -3.21 -6.67 7.75
N ALA A 164 -3.22 -6.52 6.43
CA ALA A 164 -4.35 -6.03 5.67
C ALA A 164 -5.58 -6.95 5.76
N HIS A 165 -6.72 -6.42 5.34
CA HIS A 165 -7.94 -7.19 5.24
C HIS A 165 -7.75 -8.40 4.30
N PRO A 166 -8.26 -9.60 4.63
CA PRO A 166 -8.05 -10.82 3.82
C PRO A 166 -8.40 -10.66 2.34
N GLU A 167 -9.48 -9.96 2.01
CA GLU A 167 -9.89 -9.71 0.64
C GLU A 167 -8.88 -8.83 -0.11
N VAL A 168 -8.22 -7.89 0.56
CA VAL A 168 -7.16 -7.06 -0.04
C VAL A 168 -5.91 -7.90 -0.29
N ILE A 169 -5.56 -8.77 0.66
CA ILE A 169 -4.45 -9.73 0.51
C ILE A 169 -4.66 -10.64 -0.71
N GLU A 170 -5.89 -11.12 -0.94
CA GLU A 170 -6.22 -11.97 -2.08
C GLU A 170 -6.12 -11.26 -3.44
N ASN A 171 -6.26 -9.93 -3.44
CA ASN A 171 -6.24 -9.10 -4.65
C ASN A 171 -4.91 -8.37 -4.88
N ALA A 172 -3.93 -8.54 -4.01
CA ALA A 172 -2.61 -7.91 -4.12
C ALA A 172 -1.63 -8.75 -4.95
N ASP A 173 -0.76 -8.08 -5.67
CA ASP A 173 0.36 -8.70 -6.40
C ASP A 173 1.58 -8.93 -5.49
N PHE A 174 1.74 -8.08 -4.46
CA PHE A 174 2.80 -8.17 -3.46
C PHE A 174 2.27 -7.85 -2.06
N ILE A 175 2.69 -8.66 -1.09
CA ILE A 175 2.35 -8.49 0.32
C ILE A 175 3.63 -8.23 1.09
N THR A 176 3.72 -7.10 1.80
CA THR A 176 4.91 -6.79 2.60
C THR A 176 5.07 -7.78 3.76
N THR A 177 6.30 -8.02 4.17
CA THR A 177 6.58 -8.80 5.39
C THR A 177 6.32 -7.99 6.65
N ARG A 178 6.28 -6.66 6.53
CA ARG A 178 5.99 -5.69 7.58
C ARG A 178 4.50 -5.39 7.66
N LYS A 179 4.05 -5.06 8.85
CA LYS A 179 2.71 -4.54 9.10
C LYS A 179 2.61 -3.06 8.75
N GLY A 180 1.38 -2.57 8.60
CA GLY A 180 1.14 -1.14 8.50
C GLY A 180 1.78 -0.36 9.64
N GLY A 181 2.42 0.78 9.31
CA GLY A 181 3.16 1.61 10.25
C GLY A 181 4.57 1.13 10.64
N ASP A 182 4.98 -0.07 10.23
CA ASP A 182 6.28 -0.65 10.57
C ASP A 182 7.39 -0.31 9.55
N GLY A 183 7.19 0.69 8.72
CA GLY A 183 8.19 1.09 7.70
C GLY A 183 8.08 0.26 6.41
N ILE A 184 6.89 0.06 5.91
CA ILE A 184 6.59 -0.77 4.73
C ILE A 184 7.23 -0.24 3.45
N MET A 185 7.41 1.08 3.36
CA MET A 185 8.00 1.72 2.19
C MET A 185 9.47 1.32 1.96
N ILE A 186 10.13 0.70 2.96
CA ILE A 186 11.46 0.10 2.76
C ILE A 186 11.33 -1.00 1.71
N GLU A 187 10.42 -1.97 1.93
CA GLU A 187 10.23 -3.09 1.00
C GLU A 187 9.73 -2.60 -0.37
N VAL A 188 8.85 -1.61 -0.39
CA VAL A 188 8.39 -0.98 -1.64
C VAL A 188 9.56 -0.35 -2.40
N SER A 189 10.45 0.38 -1.71
CA SER A 189 11.60 1.04 -2.35
C SER A 189 12.73 0.09 -2.74
N GLU A 190 12.73 -1.12 -2.22
CA GLU A 190 13.66 -2.20 -2.62
C GLU A 190 13.10 -3.01 -3.79
N LEU A 191 11.77 -3.08 -3.90
CA LEU A 191 11.08 -3.79 -4.97
C LEU A 191 11.11 -3.00 -6.29
N LEU A 192 11.00 -1.65 -6.25
CA LEU A 192 10.97 -0.73 -7.39
C LEU A 192 12.36 -0.19 -7.74
#